data_3b0e1f957b66bd2eb96a9cf04697b2bb
#
_entry.id   3b0e1f957b66bd2eb96a9cf04697b2bb
#
_cell.length_a   1.000
_cell.length_b   1.000
_cell.length_c   1.000
_cell.angle_alpha   90.00
_cell.angle_beta   90.00
_cell.angle_gamma   90.00
#
_symmetry.space_group_name_H-M   'P 1'
#
loop_
_entity.id
_entity.type
_entity.pdbx_description
1 polymer ?
#
loop_
_entity_poly.entity_id
_entity_poly.type
_entity_poly.pdbx_seq_one_letter_code
_entity_poly.pdbx_strand_id
1 'polypeptide(L)'
;MAPGTPSQPTPKQLGPACVLVLGGGGREHALVWSLSREAVVEQVLVAPGSDAIGEEPKARCFPGVSGLDPAEVLDLATRENVDLVVVGPEAPLAAGVVDLLTDAGVPTFGPTRAAARIEWSKAFCREVAATAGVRMARGRDFAALQPALDYARELAEAPGSRGVVIKADGLMAGKGVTVCDDLIAARAALAALFSGLPGGRPAQPIVVVEERLSGAEASLIALCDDHGALALPPARDHKRLLDDDRGPNTGGMGAYSPVPDMPESLCATLVDVVHLPILAELARRGVPFRGALYAGLMLTPEGPVLIECNARFGDPEAQALLPRLAVPLGPLLYGAAQGDLAAAAGELGLPGRMLPTTGDAAVAVVLAAANYPETPRKGDVISGLDEATRAGATVFHAGTSRGPDCTYRTNGGRVLAVVGLGATIPAARAAAEDAADKVTWSGMQRRHDIAAKLPAAAAASAGSPEPVSETAWATAAAVQTASKAPTKAPGGSSAGSPRKDAS
;
A
#
# COMPACT_ATOMS: atom_id res chain seq x y z
N MET A 1 2.04 42.49 -47.91
CA MET A 1 1.63 41.57 -46.82
C MET A 1 2.81 40.67 -46.52
N ALA A 2 3.45 40.86 -45.36
CA ALA A 2 4.53 39.98 -44.90
C ALA A 2 3.96 38.65 -44.42
N PRO A 3 4.60 37.50 -44.68
CA PRO A 3 4.13 36.21 -44.17
C PRO A 3 4.30 36.17 -42.64
N GLY A 4 3.20 35.81 -41.94
CA GLY A 4 3.20 35.67 -40.50
C GLY A 4 4.18 34.59 -40.04
N THR A 5 4.99 34.93 -39.05
CA THR A 5 5.90 34.03 -38.36
C THR A 5 5.06 32.87 -37.76
N PRO A 6 5.43 31.59 -38.00
CA PRO A 6 4.75 30.49 -37.35
C PRO A 6 4.93 30.62 -35.82
N SER A 7 3.81 30.59 -35.09
CA SER A 7 3.83 30.55 -33.64
C SER A 7 4.66 29.34 -33.19
N GLN A 8 5.68 29.59 -32.36
CA GLN A 8 6.42 28.52 -31.71
C GLN A 8 5.41 27.69 -30.89
N PRO A 9 5.49 26.36 -30.93
CA PRO A 9 4.66 25.54 -30.06
C PRO A 9 4.95 25.93 -28.61
N THR A 10 3.89 26.20 -27.85
CA THR A 10 3.97 26.41 -26.40
C THR A 10 4.71 25.23 -25.80
N PRO A 11 5.68 25.43 -24.89
CA PRO A 11 6.34 24.33 -24.22
C PRO A 11 5.27 23.38 -23.62
N LYS A 12 5.36 22.09 -23.95
CA LYS A 12 4.46 21.08 -23.38
C LYS A 12 4.64 21.16 -21.87
N GLN A 13 3.56 21.47 -21.14
CA GLN A 13 3.61 21.60 -19.69
C GLN A 13 3.97 20.22 -19.10
N LEU A 14 5.10 20.15 -18.41
CA LEU A 14 5.72 18.91 -17.90
C LEU A 14 4.99 18.33 -16.66
N GLY A 15 3.68 18.46 -16.56
CA GLY A 15 2.91 17.92 -15.45
C GLY A 15 1.58 18.64 -15.21
N PRO A 16 0.80 18.22 -14.21
CA PRO A 16 -0.50 18.81 -13.90
C PRO A 16 -0.34 20.15 -13.18
N ALA A 17 -1.09 21.16 -13.57
CA ALA A 17 -1.17 22.43 -12.85
C ALA A 17 -2.14 22.35 -11.67
N CYS A 18 -3.30 21.70 -11.86
CA CYS A 18 -4.34 21.52 -10.86
C CYS A 18 -4.50 20.03 -10.51
N VAL A 19 -4.22 19.67 -9.27
CA VAL A 19 -4.30 18.28 -8.77
C VAL A 19 -5.40 18.17 -7.72
N LEU A 20 -6.30 17.20 -7.85
CA LEU A 20 -7.27 16.84 -6.82
C LEU A 20 -6.80 15.58 -6.08
N VAL A 21 -6.56 15.68 -4.78
CA VAL A 21 -6.24 14.54 -3.90
C VAL A 21 -7.50 14.11 -3.15
N LEU A 22 -7.88 12.84 -3.26
CA LEU A 22 -9.00 12.26 -2.52
C LEU A 22 -8.54 11.68 -1.20
N GLY A 23 -9.19 12.06 -0.11
CA GLY A 23 -8.93 11.64 1.26
C GLY A 23 -8.56 12.80 2.18
N GLY A 24 -8.21 12.53 3.41
CA GLY A 24 -7.93 13.57 4.43
C GLY A 24 -7.09 13.07 5.60
N GLY A 25 -6.40 11.92 5.42
CA GLY A 25 -5.51 11.32 6.43
C GLY A 25 -4.06 11.76 6.30
N GLY A 26 -3.18 11.13 7.09
CA GLY A 26 -1.75 11.46 7.12
C GLY A 26 -1.04 11.20 5.79
N ARG A 27 -1.41 10.15 5.07
CA ARG A 27 -0.92 9.84 3.73
C ARG A 27 -1.30 10.94 2.74
N GLU A 28 -2.55 11.37 2.73
CA GLU A 28 -3.02 12.43 1.85
C GLU A 28 -2.36 13.77 2.21
N HIS A 29 -2.17 14.04 3.50
CA HIS A 29 -1.41 15.22 3.93
C HIS A 29 0.03 15.18 3.36
N ALA A 30 0.72 14.05 3.44
CA ALA A 30 2.06 13.91 2.86
C ALA A 30 2.07 14.06 1.33
N LEU A 31 1.06 13.57 0.62
CA LEU A 31 0.89 13.77 -0.82
C LEU A 31 0.69 15.26 -1.15
N VAL A 32 -0.20 15.94 -0.43
CA VAL A 32 -0.45 17.38 -0.61
C VAL A 32 0.81 18.19 -0.28
N TRP A 33 1.50 17.86 0.81
CA TRP A 33 2.78 18.47 1.19
C TRP A 33 3.83 18.36 0.08
N SER A 34 3.95 17.20 -0.56
CA SER A 34 4.89 16.98 -1.66
C SER A 34 4.48 17.79 -2.89
N LEU A 35 3.25 17.62 -3.38
CA LEU A 35 2.75 18.25 -4.60
C LEU A 35 2.70 19.77 -4.50
N SER A 36 2.34 20.34 -3.36
CA SER A 36 2.24 21.79 -3.18
C SER A 36 3.57 22.53 -3.27
N ARG A 37 4.69 21.81 -3.12
CA ARG A 37 6.06 22.35 -3.21
C ARG A 37 6.66 22.27 -4.63
N GLU A 38 5.97 21.61 -5.55
CA GLU A 38 6.42 21.48 -6.93
C GLU A 38 6.11 22.74 -7.73
N ALA A 39 7.06 23.18 -8.56
CA ALA A 39 6.89 24.40 -9.36
C ALA A 39 5.79 24.27 -10.42
N VAL A 40 5.61 23.07 -10.98
CA VAL A 40 4.63 22.78 -12.03
C VAL A 40 3.19 22.78 -11.50
N VAL A 41 3.00 22.45 -10.22
CA VAL A 41 1.68 22.43 -9.58
C VAL A 41 1.33 23.84 -9.11
N GLU A 42 0.23 24.37 -9.60
CA GLU A 42 -0.28 25.71 -9.23
C GLU A 42 -1.29 25.62 -8.10
N GLN A 43 -2.10 24.52 -8.06
CA GLN A 43 -3.15 24.31 -7.07
C GLN A 43 -3.28 22.83 -6.70
N VAL A 44 -3.49 22.55 -5.41
CA VAL A 44 -3.83 21.24 -4.89
C VAL A 44 -5.19 21.30 -4.21
N LEU A 45 -6.19 20.68 -4.81
CA LEU A 45 -7.53 20.53 -4.27
C LEU A 45 -7.58 19.24 -3.45
N VAL A 46 -8.36 19.20 -2.36
CA VAL A 46 -8.44 18.02 -1.51
C VAL A 46 -9.88 17.76 -1.10
N ALA A 47 -10.37 16.53 -1.29
CA ALA A 47 -11.72 16.15 -0.93
C ALA A 47 -11.74 14.84 -0.09
N PRO A 48 -12.29 14.87 1.14
CA PRO A 48 -12.77 16.04 1.86
C PRO A 48 -11.65 16.95 2.38
N GLY A 49 -10.39 16.42 2.52
CA GLY A 49 -9.30 17.11 3.17
C GLY A 49 -9.46 17.21 4.69
N SER A 50 -8.69 18.11 5.29
CA SER A 50 -8.77 18.45 6.71
C SER A 50 -8.29 19.89 6.92
N ASP A 51 -8.53 20.45 8.13
CA ASP A 51 -8.09 21.81 8.46
C ASP A 51 -6.58 21.98 8.25
N ALA A 52 -5.78 21.02 8.72
CA ALA A 52 -4.33 21.08 8.61
C ALA A 52 -3.81 20.90 7.18
N ILE A 53 -4.46 20.07 6.37
CA ILE A 53 -4.13 19.93 4.95
C ILE A 53 -4.40 21.25 4.22
N GLY A 54 -5.46 21.96 4.60
CA GLY A 54 -5.79 23.27 4.02
C GLY A 54 -4.80 24.39 4.36
N GLU A 55 -3.89 24.19 5.32
CA GLU A 55 -2.81 25.12 5.67
C GLU A 55 -1.55 24.92 4.79
N GLU A 56 -1.46 23.82 4.03
CA GLU A 56 -0.35 23.62 3.09
C GLU A 56 -0.38 24.64 1.93
N PRO A 57 0.78 25.05 1.44
CA PRO A 57 0.85 25.97 0.29
C PRO A 57 0.00 25.45 -0.88
N LYS A 58 -0.70 26.34 -1.60
CA LYS A 58 -1.52 26.02 -2.78
C LYS A 58 -2.69 25.05 -2.50
N ALA A 59 -2.90 24.60 -1.25
CA ALA A 59 -3.96 23.65 -0.91
C ALA A 59 -5.31 24.33 -0.67
N ARG A 60 -6.39 23.69 -1.13
CA ARG A 60 -7.78 24.07 -0.86
C ARG A 60 -8.63 22.84 -0.63
N CYS A 61 -9.25 22.72 0.55
CA CYS A 61 -10.08 21.60 0.94
C CYS A 61 -11.55 21.80 0.59
N PHE A 62 -12.24 20.69 0.29
CA PHE A 62 -13.69 20.63 0.01
C PHE A 62 -14.37 19.67 0.99
N PRO A 63 -14.58 20.09 2.26
CA PRO A 63 -15.10 19.20 3.30
C PRO A 63 -16.55 18.71 3.04
N GLY A 64 -17.27 19.37 2.12
CA GLY A 64 -18.60 18.94 1.69
C GLY A 64 -18.60 17.81 0.67
N VAL A 65 -17.45 17.44 0.09
CA VAL A 65 -17.31 16.34 -0.87
C VAL A 65 -16.61 15.18 -0.18
N SER A 66 -17.33 14.09 0.04
CA SER A 66 -16.81 12.95 0.82
C SER A 66 -15.65 12.20 0.14
N GLY A 67 -15.49 12.33 -1.18
CA GLY A 67 -14.57 11.56 -2.00
C GLY A 67 -15.02 10.11 -2.26
N LEU A 68 -16.22 9.73 -1.80
CA LEU A 68 -16.77 8.38 -1.95
C LEU A 68 -17.92 8.31 -2.96
N ASP A 69 -18.54 9.43 -3.32
CA ASP A 69 -19.53 9.52 -4.36
C ASP A 69 -18.85 9.85 -5.69
N PRO A 70 -18.86 8.92 -6.67
CA PRO A 70 -18.21 9.15 -7.97
C PRO A 70 -18.74 10.39 -8.71
N ALA A 71 -20.05 10.66 -8.62
CA ALA A 71 -20.66 11.78 -9.31
C ALA A 71 -20.26 13.13 -8.69
N GLU A 72 -20.20 13.22 -7.35
CA GLU A 72 -19.73 14.44 -6.65
C GLU A 72 -18.25 14.74 -6.98
N VAL A 73 -17.42 13.69 -7.05
CA VAL A 73 -16.00 13.85 -7.39
C VAL A 73 -15.83 14.31 -8.84
N LEU A 74 -16.58 13.73 -9.79
CA LEU A 74 -16.55 14.14 -11.19
C LEU A 74 -17.03 15.58 -11.38
N ASP A 75 -18.11 15.97 -10.69
CA ASP A 75 -18.59 17.35 -10.71
C ASP A 75 -17.52 18.33 -10.19
N LEU A 76 -16.89 17.99 -9.07
CA LEU A 76 -15.78 18.78 -8.52
C LEU A 76 -14.63 18.89 -9.51
N ALA A 77 -14.16 17.76 -10.06
CA ALA A 77 -13.05 17.73 -10.99
C ALA A 77 -13.32 18.55 -12.25
N THR A 78 -14.55 18.49 -12.78
CA THR A 78 -14.98 19.25 -13.96
C THR A 78 -15.08 20.74 -13.67
N ARG A 79 -15.72 21.13 -12.58
CA ARG A 79 -15.94 22.52 -12.19
C ARG A 79 -14.63 23.27 -11.90
N GLU A 80 -13.69 22.60 -11.28
CA GLU A 80 -12.39 23.18 -10.91
C GLU A 80 -11.31 23.00 -12.01
N ASN A 81 -11.65 22.41 -13.16
CA ASN A 81 -10.73 22.11 -14.27
C ASN A 81 -9.49 21.31 -13.81
N VAL A 82 -9.70 20.20 -13.12
CA VAL A 82 -8.65 19.36 -12.56
C VAL A 82 -7.90 18.63 -13.68
N ASP A 83 -6.58 18.75 -13.70
CA ASP A 83 -5.71 18.03 -14.66
C ASP A 83 -5.45 16.60 -14.24
N LEU A 84 -5.40 16.33 -12.91
CA LEU A 84 -5.07 15.03 -12.35
C LEU A 84 -5.84 14.79 -11.05
N VAL A 85 -6.50 13.64 -10.94
CA VAL A 85 -7.03 13.15 -9.66
C VAL A 85 -6.08 12.09 -9.08
N VAL A 86 -5.73 12.21 -7.79
CA VAL A 86 -4.89 11.25 -7.05
C VAL A 86 -5.74 10.62 -5.94
N VAL A 87 -5.92 9.31 -5.99
CA VAL A 87 -6.71 8.59 -4.97
C VAL A 87 -5.80 8.16 -3.83
N GLY A 88 -6.03 8.69 -2.63
CA GLY A 88 -5.27 8.35 -1.43
C GLY A 88 -5.72 7.02 -0.81
N PRO A 89 -6.95 6.89 -0.28
CA PRO A 89 -7.41 5.70 0.43
C PRO A 89 -8.07 4.66 -0.50
N GLU A 90 -8.29 3.46 0.03
CA GLU A 90 -8.92 2.35 -0.70
C GLU A 90 -10.44 2.50 -0.90
N ALA A 91 -11.10 3.26 -0.05
CA ALA A 91 -12.56 3.35 -0.08
C ALA A 91 -13.13 3.98 -1.38
N PRO A 92 -12.57 5.09 -1.92
CA PRO A 92 -12.96 5.61 -3.23
C PRO A 92 -12.73 4.63 -4.38
N LEU A 93 -11.64 3.83 -4.33
CA LEU A 93 -11.37 2.78 -5.33
C LEU A 93 -12.49 1.74 -5.32
N ALA A 94 -12.88 1.28 -4.13
CA ALA A 94 -13.96 0.32 -3.96
C ALA A 94 -15.34 0.90 -4.34
N ALA A 95 -15.53 2.20 -4.19
CA ALA A 95 -16.74 2.90 -4.61
C ALA A 95 -16.86 3.08 -6.14
N GLY A 96 -15.75 2.89 -6.90
CA GLY A 96 -15.75 3.04 -8.36
C GLY A 96 -15.55 4.48 -8.83
N VAL A 97 -14.95 5.33 -8.00
CA VAL A 97 -14.66 6.74 -8.35
C VAL A 97 -13.76 6.80 -9.58
N VAL A 98 -12.72 5.96 -9.62
CA VAL A 98 -11.78 5.92 -10.74
C VAL A 98 -12.44 5.47 -12.04
N ASP A 99 -13.37 4.52 -11.95
CA ASP A 99 -14.11 4.02 -13.12
C ASP A 99 -14.84 5.17 -13.81
N LEU A 100 -15.63 5.95 -13.06
CA LEU A 100 -16.40 7.08 -13.62
C LEU A 100 -15.49 8.21 -14.15
N LEU A 101 -14.41 8.55 -13.42
CA LEU A 101 -13.46 9.58 -13.86
C LEU A 101 -12.75 9.18 -15.15
N THR A 102 -12.33 7.91 -15.25
CA THR A 102 -11.68 7.39 -16.47
C THR A 102 -12.63 7.40 -17.67
N ASP A 103 -13.89 6.97 -17.46
CA ASP A 103 -14.93 7.01 -18.51
C ASP A 103 -15.23 8.45 -18.98
N ALA A 104 -15.09 9.42 -18.08
CA ALA A 104 -15.24 10.85 -18.40
C ALA A 104 -13.95 11.49 -18.99
N GLY A 105 -12.87 10.74 -19.12
CA GLY A 105 -11.59 11.22 -19.68
C GLY A 105 -10.77 12.08 -18.71
N VAL A 106 -11.03 12.03 -17.40
CA VAL A 106 -10.24 12.74 -16.38
C VAL A 106 -9.04 11.89 -15.99
N PRO A 107 -7.79 12.37 -16.20
CA PRO A 107 -6.60 11.64 -15.78
C PRO A 107 -6.64 11.33 -14.28
N THR A 108 -6.55 10.03 -13.92
CA THR A 108 -6.70 9.59 -12.54
C THR A 108 -5.59 8.62 -12.16
N PHE A 109 -4.82 8.97 -11.14
CA PHE A 109 -3.84 8.08 -10.51
C PHE A 109 -4.51 7.28 -9.40
N GLY A 110 -4.87 6.07 -9.72
CA GLY A 110 -5.57 5.08 -8.91
C GLY A 110 -6.15 4.00 -9.82
N PRO A 111 -6.12 2.72 -9.43
CA PRO A 111 -6.69 1.65 -10.23
C PRO A 111 -8.23 1.68 -10.22
N THR A 112 -8.84 1.18 -11.30
CA THR A 112 -10.28 0.93 -11.34
C THR A 112 -10.71 -0.01 -10.21
N ARG A 113 -12.00 0.00 -9.87
CA ARG A 113 -12.56 -0.91 -8.86
C ARG A 113 -12.19 -2.37 -9.12
N ALA A 114 -12.19 -2.80 -10.38
CA ALA A 114 -11.85 -4.17 -10.75
C ALA A 114 -10.37 -4.50 -10.50
N ALA A 115 -9.44 -3.61 -10.82
CA ALA A 115 -8.01 -3.78 -10.59
C ALA A 115 -7.66 -3.63 -9.08
N ALA A 116 -8.27 -2.67 -8.41
CA ALA A 116 -8.06 -2.43 -6.98
C ALA A 116 -8.55 -3.59 -6.09
N ARG A 117 -9.34 -4.52 -6.64
CA ARG A 117 -9.72 -5.77 -5.96
C ARG A 117 -8.51 -6.55 -5.43
N ILE A 118 -7.33 -6.36 -5.99
CA ILE A 118 -6.09 -7.00 -5.52
C ILE A 118 -5.76 -6.66 -4.05
N GLU A 119 -6.22 -5.50 -3.52
CA GLU A 119 -6.03 -5.13 -2.13
C GLU A 119 -7.02 -5.82 -1.18
N TRP A 120 -8.32 -5.75 -1.49
CA TRP A 120 -9.32 -6.23 -0.52
C TRP A 120 -9.70 -7.69 -0.68
N SER A 121 -9.48 -8.31 -1.85
CA SER A 121 -9.66 -9.75 -2.00
C SER A 121 -8.32 -10.46 -1.93
N LYS A 122 -8.03 -11.06 -0.75
CA LYS A 122 -6.81 -11.84 -0.52
C LYS A 122 -6.78 -13.09 -1.40
N ALA A 123 -7.95 -13.67 -1.66
CA ALA A 123 -8.11 -14.79 -2.60
C ALA A 123 -7.76 -14.37 -4.04
N PHE A 124 -8.25 -13.21 -4.50
CA PHE A 124 -7.90 -12.68 -5.81
C PHE A 124 -6.42 -12.33 -5.94
N CYS A 125 -5.84 -11.68 -4.92
CA CYS A 125 -4.41 -11.38 -4.87
C CYS A 125 -3.58 -12.67 -5.02
N ARG A 126 -3.92 -13.73 -4.29
CA ARG A 126 -3.25 -15.03 -4.38
C ARG A 126 -3.40 -15.67 -5.77
N GLU A 127 -4.58 -15.60 -6.34
CA GLU A 127 -4.85 -16.12 -7.69
C GLU A 127 -4.03 -15.41 -8.75
N VAL A 128 -3.98 -14.06 -8.70
CA VAL A 128 -3.16 -13.24 -9.60
C VAL A 128 -1.70 -13.57 -9.42
N ALA A 129 -1.18 -13.55 -8.19
CA ALA A 129 0.22 -13.83 -7.89
C ALA A 129 0.63 -15.25 -8.34
N ALA A 130 -0.20 -16.26 -8.06
CA ALA A 130 0.08 -17.64 -8.47
C ALA A 130 0.13 -17.79 -10.00
N THR A 131 -0.78 -17.12 -10.73
CA THR A 131 -0.78 -17.16 -12.21
C THR A 131 0.40 -16.39 -12.79
N ALA A 132 0.78 -15.29 -12.15
CA ALA A 132 1.94 -14.47 -12.51
C ALA A 132 3.30 -15.12 -12.13
N GLY A 133 3.29 -16.26 -11.43
CA GLY A 133 4.52 -16.91 -10.95
C GLY A 133 5.20 -16.19 -9.77
N VAL A 134 4.48 -15.28 -9.10
CA VAL A 134 4.99 -14.54 -7.93
C VAL A 134 4.89 -15.41 -6.68
N ARG A 135 6.00 -15.55 -5.95
CA ARG A 135 6.08 -16.36 -4.75
C ARG A 135 5.27 -15.76 -3.60
N MET A 136 4.33 -16.54 -3.07
CA MET A 136 3.57 -16.26 -1.86
C MET A 136 3.71 -17.40 -0.84
N ALA A 137 3.31 -17.15 0.41
CA ALA A 137 3.16 -18.20 1.41
C ALA A 137 2.27 -19.34 0.90
N ARG A 138 2.59 -20.58 1.23
CA ARG A 138 1.71 -21.72 0.92
C ARG A 138 0.37 -21.52 1.61
N GLY A 139 -0.72 -21.56 0.85
CA GLY A 139 -2.05 -21.28 1.40
C GLY A 139 -3.16 -21.51 0.39
N ARG A 140 -4.40 -21.51 0.89
CA ARG A 140 -5.64 -21.71 0.12
C ARG A 140 -6.77 -20.88 0.71
N ASP A 141 -7.78 -20.63 -0.11
CA ASP A 141 -9.04 -20.00 0.28
C ASP A 141 -10.14 -21.03 0.51
N PHE A 142 -11.04 -20.71 1.45
CA PHE A 142 -12.11 -21.61 1.90
C PHE A 142 -13.41 -20.82 2.11
N ALA A 143 -14.52 -21.40 1.66
CA ALA A 143 -15.87 -20.91 1.91
C ALA A 143 -16.60 -21.69 3.04
N ALA A 144 -15.93 -22.68 3.67
CA ALA A 144 -16.50 -23.50 4.72
C ALA A 144 -15.51 -23.77 5.86
N LEU A 145 -16.01 -23.82 7.09
CA LEU A 145 -15.19 -23.94 8.30
C LEU A 145 -14.38 -25.26 8.34
N GLN A 146 -15.02 -26.42 8.10
CA GLN A 146 -14.34 -27.70 8.28
C GLN A 146 -13.17 -27.90 7.33
N PRO A 147 -13.27 -27.64 6.00
CA PRO A 147 -12.11 -27.70 5.10
C PRO A 147 -10.99 -26.73 5.49
N ALA A 148 -11.33 -25.53 6.00
CA ALA A 148 -10.34 -24.56 6.47
C ALA A 148 -9.59 -25.08 7.71
N LEU A 149 -10.29 -25.72 8.64
CA LEU A 149 -9.70 -26.36 9.84
C LEU A 149 -8.77 -27.53 9.47
N ASP A 150 -9.19 -28.37 8.53
CA ASP A 150 -8.39 -29.52 8.10
C ASP A 150 -7.09 -29.06 7.42
N TYR A 151 -7.16 -28.03 6.60
CA TYR A 151 -5.97 -27.43 5.98
C TYR A 151 -5.08 -26.68 6.97
N ALA A 152 -5.67 -25.96 7.94
CA ALA A 152 -4.91 -25.33 9.01
C ALA A 152 -4.12 -26.36 9.83
N ARG A 153 -4.72 -27.55 10.08
CA ARG A 153 -4.03 -28.66 10.73
C ARG A 153 -2.89 -29.20 9.87
N GLU A 154 -3.12 -29.44 8.57
CA GLU A 154 -2.06 -29.86 7.62
C GLU A 154 -0.85 -28.93 7.68
N LEU A 155 -1.10 -27.60 7.64
CA LEU A 155 -0.03 -26.61 7.70
C LEU A 155 0.69 -26.58 9.05
N ALA A 156 -0.07 -26.65 10.15
CA ALA A 156 0.48 -26.57 11.51
C ALA A 156 1.32 -27.81 11.89
N GLU A 157 0.94 -29.00 11.37
CA GLU A 157 1.63 -30.26 11.60
C GLU A 157 2.79 -30.50 10.61
N ALA A 158 2.96 -29.65 9.60
CA ALA A 158 4.04 -29.79 8.63
C ALA A 158 5.42 -29.61 9.30
N PRO A 159 6.45 -30.38 8.87
CA PRO A 159 7.80 -30.21 9.39
C PRO A 159 8.30 -28.78 9.29
N GLY A 160 8.81 -28.22 10.39
CA GLY A 160 9.31 -26.84 10.45
C GLY A 160 8.23 -25.77 10.53
N SER A 161 6.96 -26.16 10.69
CA SER A 161 5.85 -25.20 10.85
C SER A 161 6.08 -24.28 12.04
N ARG A 162 5.68 -23.01 11.87
CA ARG A 162 5.67 -21.97 12.92
C ARG A 162 4.25 -21.54 13.29
N GLY A 163 3.23 -22.30 12.84
CA GLY A 163 1.83 -21.96 12.95
C GLY A 163 1.22 -21.57 11.62
N VAL A 164 0.08 -20.90 11.67
CA VAL A 164 -0.70 -20.50 10.50
C VAL A 164 -1.14 -19.05 10.58
N VAL A 165 -1.43 -18.45 9.42
CA VAL A 165 -2.03 -17.12 9.33
C VAL A 165 -3.41 -17.26 8.69
N ILE A 166 -4.41 -16.66 9.34
CA ILE A 166 -5.80 -16.66 8.89
C ILE A 166 -6.17 -15.25 8.47
N LYS A 167 -6.64 -15.11 7.23
CA LYS A 167 -7.00 -13.81 6.65
C LYS A 167 -8.46 -13.85 6.18
N ALA A 168 -9.27 -12.91 6.65
CA ALA A 168 -10.61 -12.70 6.09
C ALA A 168 -10.50 -12.00 4.72
N ASP A 169 -11.26 -12.47 3.74
CA ASP A 169 -11.38 -11.81 2.44
C ASP A 169 -12.33 -10.59 2.56
N GLY A 170 -11.96 -9.48 1.92
CA GLY A 170 -12.71 -8.22 1.95
C GLY A 170 -11.99 -7.09 2.66
N LEU A 171 -12.58 -5.89 2.58
CA LEU A 171 -12.09 -4.69 3.28
C LEU A 171 -12.25 -4.83 4.79
N MET A 172 -11.15 -4.92 5.52
CA MET A 172 -11.11 -5.17 6.97
C MET A 172 -10.37 -4.09 7.76
N ALA A 173 -9.93 -3.02 7.12
CA ALA A 173 -9.17 -1.94 7.77
C ALA A 173 -8.02 -2.46 8.66
N GLY A 174 -7.23 -3.41 8.16
CA GLY A 174 -6.12 -4.03 8.89
C GLY A 174 -6.49 -5.04 9.97
N LYS A 175 -7.80 -5.28 10.24
CA LYS A 175 -8.27 -6.16 11.32
C LYS A 175 -8.63 -7.58 10.87
N GLY A 176 -8.42 -7.92 9.60
CA GLY A 176 -8.80 -9.21 9.03
C GLY A 176 -7.73 -10.29 9.07
N VAL A 177 -6.58 -10.06 9.70
CA VAL A 177 -5.44 -10.99 9.74
C VAL A 177 -5.18 -11.43 11.17
N THR A 178 -5.17 -12.75 11.40
CA THR A 178 -4.84 -13.36 12.69
C THR A 178 -3.67 -14.32 12.51
N VAL A 179 -2.57 -14.04 13.22
CA VAL A 179 -1.42 -14.94 13.33
C VAL A 179 -1.70 -15.91 14.47
N CYS A 180 -1.65 -17.20 14.18
CA CYS A 180 -1.95 -18.29 15.11
C CYS A 180 -0.69 -19.13 15.36
N ASP A 181 -0.24 -19.17 16.60
CA ASP A 181 0.93 -19.95 17.01
C ASP A 181 0.60 -21.46 17.09
N ASP A 182 -0.68 -21.80 17.29
CA ASP A 182 -1.15 -23.18 17.45
C ASP A 182 -2.55 -23.40 16.82
N LEU A 183 -2.98 -24.65 16.81
CA LEU A 183 -4.30 -25.05 16.29
C LEU A 183 -5.49 -24.59 17.14
N ILE A 184 -5.28 -24.28 18.41
CA ILE A 184 -6.36 -23.77 19.30
C ILE A 184 -6.68 -22.35 18.88
N ALA A 185 -5.66 -21.51 18.71
CA ALA A 185 -5.80 -20.16 18.21
C ALA A 185 -6.39 -20.15 16.78
N ALA A 186 -5.92 -21.03 15.89
CA ALA A 186 -6.42 -21.16 14.53
C ALA A 186 -7.92 -21.53 14.50
N ARG A 187 -8.34 -22.50 15.32
CA ARG A 187 -9.75 -22.91 15.45
C ARG A 187 -10.62 -21.75 15.93
N ALA A 188 -10.16 -21.02 16.96
CA ALA A 188 -10.89 -19.88 17.50
C ALA A 188 -11.05 -18.76 16.44
N ALA A 189 -9.99 -18.42 15.71
CA ALA A 189 -10.01 -17.42 14.66
C ALA A 189 -10.95 -17.82 13.50
N LEU A 190 -10.87 -19.06 13.02
CA LEU A 190 -11.75 -19.57 11.96
C LEU A 190 -13.20 -19.61 12.41
N ALA A 191 -13.47 -20.10 13.62
CA ALA A 191 -14.83 -20.14 14.16
C ALA A 191 -15.44 -18.73 14.27
N ALA A 192 -14.67 -17.74 14.72
CA ALA A 192 -15.11 -16.34 14.80
C ALA A 192 -15.46 -15.78 13.43
N LEU A 193 -14.66 -16.05 12.40
CA LEU A 193 -14.90 -15.55 11.04
C LEU A 193 -16.12 -16.23 10.39
N PHE A 194 -16.32 -17.53 10.56
CA PHE A 194 -17.44 -18.26 9.96
C PHE A 194 -18.75 -18.12 10.75
N SER A 195 -18.71 -17.82 12.05
CA SER A 195 -19.93 -17.54 12.84
C SER A 195 -20.54 -16.16 12.59
N GLY A 196 -19.86 -15.33 11.84
CA GLY A 196 -20.25 -13.94 11.56
C GLY A 196 -19.67 -12.95 12.56
N LEU A 197 -18.94 -11.96 12.08
CA LEU A 197 -18.52 -10.83 12.90
C LEU A 197 -19.75 -9.98 13.27
N PRO A 198 -19.78 -9.36 14.46
CA PRO A 198 -20.82 -8.40 14.81
C PRO A 198 -20.93 -7.31 13.75
N GLY A 199 -22.07 -7.15 13.10
CA GLY A 199 -22.29 -6.13 12.05
C GLY A 199 -22.90 -6.64 10.74
N GLY A 200 -23.40 -7.88 10.67
CA GLY A 200 -24.29 -8.34 9.58
C GLY A 200 -23.58 -8.62 8.26
N ARG A 201 -22.51 -9.36 8.25
CA ARG A 201 -21.79 -9.78 7.04
C ARG A 201 -22.41 -10.97 6.32
N PRO A 202 -22.07 -11.14 5.01
CA PRO A 202 -22.69 -12.16 4.17
C PRO A 202 -22.53 -13.57 4.76
N ALA A 203 -23.51 -14.41 4.50
CA ALA A 203 -23.67 -15.75 5.06
C ALA A 203 -22.57 -16.78 4.69
N GLN A 204 -21.60 -16.40 3.85
CA GLN A 204 -20.47 -17.25 3.46
C GLN A 204 -19.20 -16.41 3.28
N PRO A 205 -18.42 -16.16 4.35
CA PRO A 205 -17.13 -15.49 4.23
C PRO A 205 -16.14 -16.39 3.50
N ILE A 206 -15.34 -15.79 2.61
CA ILE A 206 -14.11 -16.43 2.11
C ILE A 206 -13.01 -16.16 3.14
N VAL A 207 -12.29 -17.19 3.52
CA VAL A 207 -11.17 -17.12 4.46
C VAL A 207 -9.94 -17.74 3.81
N VAL A 208 -8.82 -17.03 3.83
CA VAL A 208 -7.53 -17.56 3.37
C VAL A 208 -6.78 -18.10 4.59
N VAL A 209 -6.27 -19.33 4.47
CA VAL A 209 -5.39 -19.97 5.45
C VAL A 209 -4.03 -20.16 4.84
N GLU A 210 -2.99 -19.64 5.49
CA GLU A 210 -1.59 -19.66 5.01
C GLU A 210 -0.65 -20.21 6.06
N GLU A 211 0.48 -20.77 5.61
CA GLU A 211 1.60 -21.05 6.50
C GLU A 211 2.13 -19.74 7.09
N ARG A 212 2.60 -19.79 8.33
CA ARG A 212 3.28 -18.65 8.94
C ARG A 212 4.73 -18.60 8.50
N LEU A 213 5.08 -17.55 7.80
CA LEU A 213 6.46 -17.26 7.41
C LEU A 213 7.26 -16.67 8.58
N SER A 214 8.57 -16.74 8.48
CA SER A 214 9.52 -16.10 9.40
C SER A 214 10.47 -15.23 8.60
N GLY A 215 10.64 -14.01 9.06
CA GLY A 215 11.51 -13.02 8.41
C GLY A 215 11.19 -11.63 8.91
N ALA A 216 11.80 -10.63 8.30
CA ALA A 216 11.49 -9.24 8.52
C ALA A 216 10.50 -8.76 7.45
N GLU A 217 9.45 -8.07 7.87
CA GLU A 217 8.52 -7.44 6.92
C GLU A 217 9.15 -6.19 6.31
N ALA A 218 8.83 -5.91 5.06
CA ALA A 218 9.20 -4.68 4.37
C ALA A 218 8.19 -4.36 3.28
N SER A 219 8.14 -3.09 2.89
CA SER A 219 7.22 -2.57 1.88
C SER A 219 8.00 -2.03 0.69
N LEU A 220 7.61 -2.42 -0.51
CA LEU A 220 8.08 -1.82 -1.76
C LEU A 220 6.87 -1.31 -2.55
N ILE A 221 6.78 0.02 -2.71
CA ILE A 221 5.69 0.67 -3.42
C ILE A 221 6.20 1.14 -4.77
N ALA A 222 5.48 0.85 -5.83
CA ALA A 222 5.82 1.34 -7.17
C ALA A 222 4.69 2.17 -7.77
N LEU A 223 5.04 3.27 -8.44
CA LEU A 223 4.16 3.97 -9.36
C LEU A 223 4.03 3.13 -10.61
N CYS A 224 2.83 2.80 -11.02
CA CYS A 224 2.55 1.85 -12.09
C CYS A 224 1.61 2.43 -13.14
N ASP A 225 1.86 2.06 -14.38
CA ASP A 225 0.90 2.18 -15.47
C ASP A 225 0.70 0.82 -16.18
N ASP A 226 0.04 0.83 -17.33
CA ASP A 226 -0.26 -0.38 -18.10
C ASP A 226 1.00 -1.12 -18.59
N HIS A 227 2.17 -0.46 -18.58
CA HIS A 227 3.38 -0.90 -19.26
C HIS A 227 4.60 -1.02 -18.36
N GLY A 228 4.61 -0.35 -17.20
CA GLY A 228 5.78 -0.26 -16.38
C GLY A 228 5.54 0.06 -14.91
N ALA A 229 6.65 0.06 -14.17
CA ALA A 229 6.68 0.39 -12.76
C ALA A 229 7.97 1.10 -12.39
N LEU A 230 7.86 2.14 -11.54
CA LEU A 230 8.96 2.87 -10.91
C LEU A 230 8.78 2.81 -9.40
N ALA A 231 9.68 2.14 -8.70
CA ALA A 231 9.56 1.97 -7.27
C ALA A 231 10.06 3.18 -6.49
N LEU A 232 9.34 3.51 -5.43
CA LEU A 232 9.83 4.36 -4.36
C LEU A 232 10.91 3.61 -3.56
N PRO A 233 11.73 4.32 -2.74
CA PRO A 233 12.61 3.65 -1.81
C PRO A 233 11.84 2.64 -0.94
N PRO A 234 12.46 1.54 -0.47
CA PRO A 234 11.79 0.62 0.43
C PRO A 234 11.50 1.28 1.78
N ALA A 235 10.43 0.85 2.43
CA ALA A 235 10.09 1.24 3.79
C ALA A 235 9.84 0.01 4.68
N ARG A 236 9.96 0.21 5.98
CA ARG A 236 9.54 -0.78 6.98
C ARG A 236 8.61 -0.11 7.98
N ASP A 237 7.41 -0.64 8.11
CA ASP A 237 6.41 -0.21 9.07
C ASP A 237 6.44 -1.06 10.35
N HIS A 238 5.78 -0.56 11.40
CA HIS A 238 5.61 -1.23 12.69
C HIS A 238 4.12 -1.36 12.97
N LYS A 239 3.57 -2.56 12.77
CA LYS A 239 2.12 -2.81 12.78
C LYS A 239 1.52 -2.99 14.17
N ARG A 240 2.30 -3.39 15.17
CA ARG A 240 1.82 -3.59 16.54
C ARG A 240 1.77 -2.29 17.32
N LEU A 241 0.78 -2.19 18.22
CA LEU A 241 0.52 -0.97 18.99
C LEU A 241 1.64 -0.60 19.96
N LEU A 242 2.25 -1.59 20.61
CA LEU A 242 3.19 -1.39 21.70
C LEU A 242 4.62 -1.74 21.29
N ASP A 243 5.58 -1.21 22.04
CA ASP A 243 7.00 -1.55 21.90
C ASP A 243 7.24 -3.05 21.91
N ASP A 244 8.33 -3.49 21.27
CA ASP A 244 8.72 -4.89 21.09
C ASP A 244 7.66 -5.73 20.35
N ASP A 245 6.94 -5.10 19.41
CA ASP A 245 5.89 -5.72 18.59
C ASP A 245 4.82 -6.45 19.42
N ARG A 246 4.42 -5.85 20.54
CA ARG A 246 3.36 -6.35 21.41
C ARG A 246 2.04 -5.62 21.17
N GLY A 247 0.98 -6.17 21.73
CA GLY A 247 -0.38 -5.62 21.63
C GLY A 247 -1.08 -5.98 20.30
N PRO A 248 -2.22 -5.34 20.01
CA PRO A 248 -3.00 -5.61 18.80
C PRO A 248 -2.32 -5.08 17.53
N ASN A 249 -2.71 -5.63 16.38
CA ASN A 249 -2.39 -5.06 15.08
C ASN A 249 -3.11 -3.72 14.89
N THR A 250 -2.45 -2.80 14.20
CA THR A 250 -2.94 -1.45 13.90
C THR A 250 -2.80 -1.17 12.40
N GLY A 251 -3.12 0.05 11.98
CA GLY A 251 -2.80 0.55 10.65
C GLY A 251 -1.33 0.96 10.45
N GLY A 252 -0.47 0.75 11.44
CA GLY A 252 0.93 1.18 11.48
C GLY A 252 1.18 2.26 12.52
N MET A 253 2.16 2.02 13.40
CA MET A 253 2.57 2.93 14.48
C MET A 253 3.83 3.73 14.17
N GLY A 254 4.38 3.53 12.98
CA GLY A 254 5.54 4.23 12.46
C GLY A 254 6.16 3.49 11.30
N ALA A 255 7.02 4.19 10.56
CA ALA A 255 7.76 3.63 9.44
C ALA A 255 9.11 4.30 9.31
N TYR A 256 10.05 3.62 8.66
CA TYR A 256 11.35 4.21 8.33
C TYR A 256 11.83 3.81 6.93
N SER A 257 12.67 4.63 6.37
CA SER A 257 13.33 4.45 5.08
C SER A 257 14.69 5.17 5.12
N PRO A 258 15.79 4.61 4.55
CA PRO A 258 15.87 3.35 3.80
C PRO A 258 15.76 2.13 4.71
N VAL A 259 15.63 0.94 4.09
CA VAL A 259 15.64 -0.36 4.77
C VAL A 259 16.98 -1.04 4.52
N PRO A 260 17.84 -1.25 5.55
CA PRO A 260 19.24 -1.67 5.35
C PRO A 260 19.41 -3.03 4.67
N ASP A 261 18.47 -3.95 4.83
CA ASP A 261 18.44 -5.29 4.23
C ASP A 261 17.68 -5.33 2.89
N MET A 262 17.32 -4.16 2.33
CA MET A 262 16.74 -4.01 1.00
C MET A 262 17.56 -3.01 0.14
N PRO A 263 18.73 -3.40 -0.35
CA PRO A 263 19.52 -2.55 -1.23
C PRO A 263 18.78 -2.28 -2.55
N GLU A 264 19.16 -1.21 -3.24
CA GLU A 264 18.52 -0.76 -4.49
C GLU A 264 18.48 -1.88 -5.54
N SER A 265 19.55 -2.68 -5.65
CA SER A 265 19.61 -3.82 -6.57
C SER A 265 18.53 -4.86 -6.29
N LEU A 266 18.27 -5.17 -5.01
CA LEU A 266 17.16 -6.07 -4.63
C LEU A 266 15.82 -5.46 -4.95
N CYS A 267 15.63 -4.16 -4.67
CA CYS A 267 14.38 -3.46 -4.97
C CYS A 267 14.11 -3.46 -6.49
N ALA A 268 15.11 -3.17 -7.32
CA ALA A 268 14.98 -3.23 -8.78
C ALA A 268 14.60 -4.64 -9.25
N THR A 269 15.24 -5.68 -8.71
CA THR A 269 14.87 -7.08 -8.98
C THR A 269 13.43 -7.37 -8.57
N LEU A 270 12.98 -6.89 -7.41
CA LEU A 270 11.61 -7.09 -6.94
C LEU A 270 10.57 -6.38 -7.83
N VAL A 271 10.91 -5.26 -8.45
CA VAL A 271 10.05 -4.67 -9.48
C VAL A 271 9.86 -5.66 -10.64
N ASP A 272 10.95 -6.26 -11.12
CA ASP A 272 10.91 -7.17 -12.27
C ASP A 272 10.23 -8.52 -11.96
N VAL A 273 10.37 -9.06 -10.72
CA VAL A 273 9.83 -10.39 -10.38
C VAL A 273 8.52 -10.36 -9.59
N VAL A 274 8.07 -9.21 -9.11
CA VAL A 274 6.81 -9.06 -8.37
C VAL A 274 5.85 -8.10 -9.08
N HIS A 275 6.25 -6.82 -9.23
CA HIS A 275 5.33 -5.79 -9.74
C HIS A 275 4.97 -6.03 -11.20
N LEU A 276 5.96 -6.16 -12.09
CA LEU A 276 5.70 -6.32 -13.53
C LEU A 276 4.90 -7.59 -13.86
N PRO A 277 5.16 -8.78 -13.27
CA PRO A 277 4.33 -9.95 -13.51
C PRO A 277 2.88 -9.79 -13.03
N ILE A 278 2.66 -9.14 -11.88
CA ILE A 278 1.31 -8.83 -11.38
C ILE A 278 0.58 -7.90 -12.35
N LEU A 279 1.23 -6.81 -12.80
CA LEU A 279 0.66 -5.86 -13.75
C LEU A 279 0.29 -6.56 -15.08
N ALA A 280 1.19 -7.38 -15.60
CA ALA A 280 0.96 -8.14 -16.83
C ALA A 280 -0.23 -9.10 -16.70
N GLU A 281 -0.36 -9.79 -15.55
CA GLU A 281 -1.49 -10.69 -15.30
C GLU A 281 -2.81 -9.94 -15.14
N LEU A 282 -2.82 -8.79 -14.46
CA LEU A 282 -4.01 -7.93 -14.35
C LEU A 282 -4.44 -7.42 -15.74
N ALA A 283 -3.50 -6.98 -16.57
CA ALA A 283 -3.78 -6.55 -17.94
C ALA A 283 -4.33 -7.70 -18.79
N ARG A 284 -3.74 -8.92 -18.67
CA ARG A 284 -4.24 -10.14 -19.36
C ARG A 284 -5.67 -10.50 -18.96
N ARG A 285 -6.07 -10.18 -17.73
CA ARG A 285 -7.46 -10.35 -17.23
C ARG A 285 -8.41 -9.25 -17.70
N GLY A 286 -7.92 -8.25 -18.44
CA GLY A 286 -8.71 -7.10 -18.88
C GLY A 286 -8.98 -6.07 -17.79
N VAL A 287 -8.16 -6.06 -16.75
CA VAL A 287 -8.22 -5.10 -15.62
C VAL A 287 -6.85 -4.44 -15.42
N PRO A 288 -6.37 -3.63 -16.38
CA PRO A 288 -5.08 -2.95 -16.28
C PRO A 288 -5.01 -2.09 -15.01
N PHE A 289 -3.80 -1.91 -14.48
CA PHE A 289 -3.58 -1.23 -13.20
C PHE A 289 -2.79 0.05 -13.42
N ARG A 290 -3.35 1.20 -13.04
CA ARG A 290 -2.68 2.50 -12.98
C ARG A 290 -2.77 3.04 -11.57
N GLY A 291 -1.64 3.35 -10.94
CA GLY A 291 -1.65 3.80 -9.56
C GLY A 291 -0.43 3.35 -8.77
N ALA A 292 -0.51 3.43 -7.45
CA ALA A 292 0.54 2.91 -6.56
C ALA A 292 0.26 1.45 -6.22
N LEU A 293 1.10 0.54 -6.71
CA LEU A 293 1.06 -0.88 -6.33
C LEU A 293 2.04 -1.11 -5.18
N TYR A 294 1.51 -1.36 -4.00
CA TYR A 294 2.26 -1.69 -2.80
C TYR A 294 2.42 -3.21 -2.71
N ALA A 295 3.66 -3.69 -2.65
CA ALA A 295 4.01 -5.06 -2.32
C ALA A 295 4.47 -5.14 -0.87
N GLY A 296 3.67 -5.80 -0.01
CA GLY A 296 4.09 -6.22 1.33
C GLY A 296 4.90 -7.50 1.23
N LEU A 297 6.11 -7.49 1.74
CA LEU A 297 7.10 -8.54 1.59
C LEU A 297 7.53 -9.10 2.93
N MET A 298 7.78 -10.42 3.00
CA MET A 298 8.52 -11.05 4.07
C MET A 298 9.91 -11.43 3.53
N LEU A 299 10.97 -10.89 4.12
CA LEU A 299 12.36 -11.24 3.79
C LEU A 299 12.73 -12.50 4.54
N THR A 300 12.55 -13.65 3.89
CA THR A 300 12.89 -14.96 4.47
C THR A 300 14.33 -15.38 4.12
N PRO A 301 14.93 -16.35 4.84
CA PRO A 301 16.24 -16.90 4.47
C PRO A 301 16.29 -17.46 3.04
N GLU A 302 15.16 -17.93 2.50
CA GLU A 302 15.03 -18.47 1.15
C GLU A 302 14.70 -17.38 0.10
N GLY A 303 14.74 -16.12 0.50
CA GLY A 303 14.45 -14.95 -0.32
C GLY A 303 13.09 -14.30 -0.03
N PRO A 304 12.81 -13.15 -0.66
CA PRO A 304 11.58 -12.40 -0.45
C PRO A 304 10.32 -13.17 -0.87
N VAL A 305 9.25 -13.03 -0.09
CA VAL A 305 7.93 -13.64 -0.32
C VAL A 305 6.88 -12.54 -0.25
N LEU A 306 6.00 -12.45 -1.25
CA LEU A 306 4.88 -11.53 -1.24
C LEU A 306 3.84 -12.01 -0.20
N ILE A 307 3.44 -11.12 0.70
CA ILE A 307 2.42 -11.43 1.73
C ILE A 307 1.08 -10.73 1.47
N GLU A 308 1.10 -9.57 0.81
CA GLU A 308 -0.10 -8.85 0.40
C GLU A 308 0.23 -7.81 -0.69
N CYS A 309 -0.79 -7.40 -1.45
CA CYS A 309 -0.77 -6.20 -2.26
C CYS A 309 -1.75 -5.17 -1.71
N ASN A 310 -1.37 -3.87 -1.78
CA ASN A 310 -2.31 -2.78 -1.63
C ASN A 310 -2.32 -1.94 -2.91
N ALA A 311 -3.46 -1.36 -3.23
CA ALA A 311 -3.71 -0.66 -4.50
C ALA A 311 -3.56 0.88 -4.36
N ARG A 312 -2.75 1.30 -3.40
CA ARG A 312 -2.56 2.72 -3.01
C ARG A 312 -1.25 2.89 -2.26
N PHE A 313 -0.86 4.15 -2.01
CA PHE A 313 0.25 4.45 -1.11
C PHE A 313 0.03 3.87 0.29
N GLY A 314 1.11 3.47 0.96
CA GLY A 314 1.10 3.05 2.35
C GLY A 314 0.85 4.21 3.32
N ASP A 315 0.39 3.90 4.50
CA ASP A 315 0.18 4.83 5.60
C ASP A 315 0.54 4.10 6.92
N PRO A 316 1.71 4.36 7.55
CA PRO A 316 2.48 5.62 7.48
C PRO A 316 3.71 5.61 6.55
N GLU A 317 3.86 4.71 5.59
CA GLU A 317 5.04 4.66 4.73
C GLU A 317 5.18 5.91 3.87
N ALA A 318 4.10 6.44 3.31
CA ALA A 318 4.14 7.66 2.48
C ALA A 318 4.75 8.84 3.24
N GLN A 319 4.45 8.98 4.54
CA GLN A 319 4.98 10.03 5.39
C GLN A 319 6.52 9.95 5.55
N ALA A 320 7.07 8.73 5.54
CA ALA A 320 8.52 8.53 5.58
C ALA A 320 9.17 8.59 4.19
N LEU A 321 8.45 8.26 3.12
CA LEU A 321 8.99 8.15 1.77
C LEU A 321 9.01 9.48 1.02
N LEU A 322 7.89 10.22 1.05
CA LEU A 322 7.73 11.42 0.22
C LEU A 322 8.73 12.53 0.58
N PRO A 323 9.09 12.79 1.85
CA PRO A 323 10.10 13.77 2.18
C PRO A 323 11.52 13.42 1.71
N ARG A 324 11.75 12.18 1.31
CA ARG A 324 13.05 11.69 0.80
C ARG A 324 13.19 11.80 -0.71
N LEU A 325 12.10 12.02 -1.47
CA LEU A 325 12.17 12.04 -2.92
C LEU A 325 12.97 13.28 -3.42
N ALA A 326 13.88 13.02 -4.38
CA ALA A 326 14.69 14.05 -5.02
C ALA A 326 14.13 14.47 -6.40
N VAL A 327 12.92 14.03 -6.75
CA VAL A 327 12.26 14.32 -8.02
C VAL A 327 10.83 14.77 -7.78
N PRO A 328 10.25 15.60 -8.66
CA PRO A 328 8.86 15.99 -8.58
C PRO A 328 7.96 14.75 -8.80
N LEU A 329 6.96 14.61 -7.95
CA LEU A 329 6.01 13.49 -7.96
C LEU A 329 4.89 13.71 -9.01
N GLY A 330 4.40 14.95 -9.14
CA GLY A 330 3.26 15.31 -9.97
C GLY A 330 3.38 14.86 -11.43
N PRO A 331 4.48 15.13 -12.14
CA PRO A 331 4.69 14.65 -13.51
C PRO A 331 4.63 13.13 -13.63
N LEU A 332 5.18 12.40 -12.66
CA LEU A 332 5.16 10.92 -12.66
C LEU A 332 3.76 10.36 -12.42
N LEU A 333 3.01 10.95 -11.48
CA LEU A 333 1.61 10.55 -11.24
C LEU A 333 0.74 10.83 -12.46
N TYR A 334 0.97 11.97 -13.12
CA TYR A 334 0.24 12.37 -14.32
C TYR A 334 0.57 11.45 -15.50
N GLY A 335 1.86 11.15 -15.74
CA GLY A 335 2.29 10.19 -16.74
C GLY A 335 1.70 8.79 -16.50
N ALA A 336 1.72 8.30 -15.27
CA ALA A 336 1.12 7.01 -14.91
C ALA A 336 -0.39 6.99 -15.12
N ALA A 337 -1.10 8.08 -14.79
CA ALA A 337 -2.54 8.20 -15.03
C ALA A 337 -2.91 8.13 -16.52
N GLN A 338 -2.03 8.63 -17.39
CA GLN A 338 -2.20 8.60 -18.84
C GLN A 338 -1.69 7.33 -19.52
N GLY A 339 -0.94 6.47 -18.79
CA GLY A 339 -0.28 5.29 -19.36
C GLY A 339 1.05 5.58 -20.05
N ASP A 340 1.68 6.71 -19.70
CA ASP A 340 2.93 7.24 -20.28
C ASP A 340 4.01 7.45 -19.20
N LEU A 341 4.03 6.61 -18.14
CA LEU A 341 4.98 6.74 -17.02
C LEU A 341 6.44 6.73 -17.51
N ALA A 342 6.75 5.88 -18.48
CA ALA A 342 8.10 5.79 -19.04
C ALA A 342 8.52 7.07 -19.75
N ALA A 343 7.63 7.75 -20.45
CA ALA A 343 7.91 9.05 -21.08
C ALA A 343 8.13 10.13 -20.02
N ALA A 344 7.28 10.22 -19.00
CA ALA A 344 7.43 11.16 -17.89
C ALA A 344 8.75 10.94 -17.14
N ALA A 345 9.15 9.68 -16.89
CA ALA A 345 10.43 9.34 -16.31
C ALA A 345 11.62 9.77 -17.19
N GLY A 346 11.51 9.55 -18.51
CA GLY A 346 12.53 9.97 -19.49
C GLY A 346 12.71 11.48 -19.52
N GLU A 347 11.64 12.28 -19.47
CA GLU A 347 11.67 13.73 -19.38
C GLU A 347 12.36 14.24 -18.10
N LEU A 348 12.24 13.50 -17.01
CA LEU A 348 12.94 13.77 -15.75
C LEU A 348 14.35 13.17 -15.67
N GLY A 349 14.83 12.49 -16.73
CA GLY A 349 16.15 11.89 -16.79
C GLY A 349 16.34 10.69 -15.83
N LEU A 350 15.27 9.94 -15.55
CA LEU A 350 15.32 8.79 -14.64
C LEU A 350 15.69 7.50 -15.41
N PRO A 351 16.91 6.96 -15.20
CA PRO A 351 17.40 5.84 -16.01
C PRO A 351 17.01 4.45 -15.49
N GLY A 352 16.48 4.35 -14.28
CA GLY A 352 16.35 3.09 -13.54
C GLY A 352 14.93 2.72 -13.15
N ARG A 353 14.83 1.67 -12.34
CA ARG A 353 13.58 1.17 -11.75
C ARG A 353 13.21 1.86 -10.44
N MET A 354 14.12 2.64 -9.86
CA MET A 354 13.95 3.28 -8.55
C MET A 354 13.90 4.79 -8.68
N LEU A 355 13.03 5.44 -7.90
CA LEU A 355 13.02 6.89 -7.77
C LEU A 355 14.21 7.35 -6.92
N PRO A 356 14.94 8.37 -7.37
CA PRO A 356 16.08 8.91 -6.62
C PRO A 356 15.63 9.63 -5.35
N THR A 357 16.51 9.62 -4.33
CA THR A 357 16.30 10.25 -3.03
C THR A 357 17.33 11.31 -2.72
N THR A 358 17.03 12.18 -1.76
CA THR A 358 17.95 13.22 -1.24
C THR A 358 19.18 12.65 -0.52
N GLY A 359 19.20 11.35 -0.23
CA GLY A 359 20.26 10.71 0.54
C GLY A 359 19.97 10.65 2.05
N ASP A 360 19.06 11.47 2.56
CA ASP A 360 18.66 11.41 3.96
C ASP A 360 17.82 10.16 4.27
N ALA A 361 17.92 9.68 5.50
CA ALA A 361 16.96 8.74 6.08
C ALA A 361 15.76 9.50 6.66
N ALA A 362 14.61 8.81 6.73
CA ALA A 362 13.41 9.32 7.38
C ALA A 362 12.86 8.30 8.39
N VAL A 363 12.39 8.80 9.52
CA VAL A 363 11.65 8.02 10.51
C VAL A 363 10.35 8.76 10.82
N ALA A 364 9.22 8.08 10.63
CA ALA A 364 7.89 8.56 10.97
C ALA A 364 7.42 7.88 12.26
N VAL A 365 7.13 8.62 13.30
CA VAL A 365 6.54 8.16 14.56
C VAL A 365 5.07 8.53 14.58
N VAL A 366 4.18 7.55 14.70
CA VAL A 366 2.74 7.78 14.77
C VAL A 366 2.32 8.03 16.22
N LEU A 367 1.60 9.12 16.43
CA LEU A 367 0.95 9.46 17.69
C LEU A 367 -0.54 9.12 17.56
N ALA A 368 -1.02 8.20 18.39
CA ALA A 368 -2.37 7.67 18.34
C ALA A 368 -3.21 8.11 19.54
N ALA A 369 -4.53 8.20 19.34
CA ALA A 369 -5.49 8.56 20.36
C ALA A 369 -5.59 7.49 21.46
N ALA A 370 -6.08 7.88 22.63
CA ALA A 370 -6.45 6.94 23.67
C ALA A 370 -7.42 5.88 23.14
N ASN A 371 -7.26 4.63 23.57
CA ASN A 371 -8.09 3.47 23.18
C ASN A 371 -7.97 3.05 21.71
N TYR A 372 -7.01 3.57 20.95
CA TYR A 372 -6.70 3.04 19.62
C TYR A 372 -6.10 1.63 19.76
N PRO A 373 -6.39 0.66 18.86
CA PRO A 373 -7.18 0.76 17.63
C PRO A 373 -8.68 0.46 17.77
N GLU A 374 -9.19 0.15 18.95
CA GLU A 374 -10.57 -0.36 19.12
C GLU A 374 -11.61 0.77 19.08
N THR A 375 -11.56 1.68 20.04
CA THR A 375 -12.51 2.78 20.23
C THR A 375 -11.78 4.09 20.50
N PRO A 376 -11.11 4.68 19.48
CA PRO A 376 -10.28 5.87 19.67
C PRO A 376 -11.07 7.02 20.25
N ARG A 377 -10.55 7.62 21.32
CA ARG A 377 -11.16 8.81 21.94
C ARG A 377 -10.89 10.05 21.10
N LYS A 378 -11.93 10.85 20.89
CA LYS A 378 -11.87 12.11 20.15
C LYS A 378 -12.02 13.30 21.07
N GLY A 379 -11.58 14.49 20.61
CA GLY A 379 -11.78 15.78 21.27
C GLY A 379 -10.69 16.19 22.27
N ASP A 380 -9.66 15.38 22.49
CA ASP A 380 -8.52 15.76 23.34
C ASP A 380 -7.72 16.88 22.67
N VAL A 381 -7.40 17.93 23.42
CA VAL A 381 -6.61 19.08 22.94
C VAL A 381 -5.17 18.65 22.71
N ILE A 382 -4.65 18.94 21.51
CA ILE A 382 -3.28 18.66 21.12
C ILE A 382 -2.42 19.88 21.45
N SER A 383 -1.32 19.68 22.16
CA SER A 383 -0.35 20.70 22.50
C SER A 383 1.02 20.37 21.92
N GLY A 384 1.86 21.39 21.70
CA GLY A 384 3.27 21.20 21.32
C GLY A 384 3.53 21.05 19.82
N LEU A 385 2.54 21.30 18.95
CA LEU A 385 2.72 21.20 17.48
C LEU A 385 3.76 22.18 16.95
N ASP A 386 3.69 23.44 17.40
CA ASP A 386 4.65 24.48 16.99
C ASP A 386 6.06 24.17 17.48
N GLU A 387 6.19 23.60 18.68
CA GLU A 387 7.46 23.16 19.24
C GLU A 387 8.08 22.02 18.43
N ALA A 388 7.27 21.04 18.02
CA ALA A 388 7.71 19.93 17.17
C ALA A 388 8.18 20.42 15.79
N THR A 389 7.45 21.34 15.18
CA THR A 389 7.83 21.95 13.89
C THR A 389 9.11 22.79 14.02
N ARG A 390 9.25 23.57 15.09
CA ARG A 390 10.47 24.34 15.36
C ARG A 390 11.69 23.47 15.66
N ALA A 391 11.49 22.22 16.10
CA ALA A 391 12.56 21.24 16.23
C ALA A 391 13.02 20.65 14.87
N GLY A 392 12.41 21.06 13.76
CA GLY A 392 12.79 20.64 12.41
C GLY A 392 12.07 19.39 11.89
N ALA A 393 11.10 18.87 12.62
CA ALA A 393 10.29 17.74 12.15
C ALA A 393 9.17 18.22 11.20
N THR A 394 8.81 17.36 10.26
CA THR A 394 7.58 17.51 9.50
C THR A 394 6.45 16.78 10.23
N VAL A 395 5.36 17.48 10.53
CA VAL A 395 4.21 16.90 11.23
C VAL A 395 3.05 16.75 10.27
N PHE A 396 2.70 15.51 9.92
CA PHE A 396 1.54 15.20 9.10
C PHE A 396 0.33 14.90 9.99
N HIS A 397 -0.74 15.64 9.78
CA HIS A 397 -2.01 15.44 10.45
C HIS A 397 -2.81 14.33 9.78
N ALA A 398 -3.35 13.43 10.59
CA ALA A 398 -4.27 12.38 10.17
C ALA A 398 -5.64 12.62 10.82
N GLY A 399 -5.91 11.99 11.96
CA GLY A 399 -7.17 12.15 12.69
C GLY A 399 -7.19 13.39 13.57
N THR A 400 -7.18 14.58 13.02
CA THR A 400 -7.29 15.86 13.73
C THR A 400 -8.48 16.68 13.24
N SER A 401 -8.96 17.59 14.08
CA SER A 401 -9.91 18.65 13.73
C SER A 401 -9.56 19.92 14.47
N ARG A 402 -9.87 21.08 13.91
CA ARG A 402 -9.64 22.37 14.54
C ARG A 402 -10.90 22.81 15.30
N GLY A 403 -10.72 23.17 16.57
CA GLY A 403 -11.81 23.69 17.39
C GLY A 403 -12.09 25.18 17.12
N PRO A 404 -13.20 25.72 17.63
CA PRO A 404 -13.53 27.15 17.51
C PRO A 404 -12.48 28.09 18.11
N ASP A 405 -11.71 27.56 19.07
CA ASP A 405 -10.58 28.23 19.75
C ASP A 405 -9.29 28.16 18.93
N CYS A 406 -9.36 27.72 17.68
CA CYS A 406 -8.23 27.48 16.77
C CYS A 406 -7.23 26.42 17.27
N THR A 407 -7.53 25.66 18.32
CA THR A 407 -6.70 24.55 18.77
C THR A 407 -7.01 23.27 18.00
N TYR A 408 -5.98 22.45 17.74
CA TYR A 408 -6.17 21.12 17.18
C TYR A 408 -6.60 20.13 18.27
N ARG A 409 -7.48 19.20 17.87
CA ARG A 409 -8.01 18.15 18.74
C ARG A 409 -7.95 16.81 18.03
N THR A 410 -7.86 15.73 18.81
CA THR A 410 -7.94 14.36 18.28
C THR A 410 -9.31 14.12 17.65
N ASN A 411 -9.34 13.54 16.45
CA ASN A 411 -10.57 13.19 15.71
C ASN A 411 -10.45 11.86 14.95
N GLY A 412 -9.51 11.01 15.33
CA GLY A 412 -9.30 9.71 14.70
C GLY A 412 -8.44 8.79 15.56
N GLY A 413 -8.12 7.61 15.03
CA GLY A 413 -7.28 6.65 15.72
C GLY A 413 -5.81 7.04 15.70
N ARG A 414 -5.20 7.05 14.51
CA ARG A 414 -3.90 7.68 14.30
C ARG A 414 -4.14 9.16 14.12
N VAL A 415 -3.49 9.98 14.92
CA VAL A 415 -3.76 11.42 15.02
C VAL A 415 -2.73 12.23 14.25
N LEU A 416 -1.45 11.94 14.47
CA LEU A 416 -0.33 12.61 13.82
C LEU A 416 0.73 11.58 13.41
N ALA A 417 1.53 11.94 12.39
CA ALA A 417 2.81 11.32 12.10
C ALA A 417 3.91 12.39 12.18
N VAL A 418 4.82 12.23 13.12
CA VAL A 418 5.97 13.13 13.33
C VAL A 418 7.16 12.53 12.61
N VAL A 419 7.70 13.26 11.63
CA VAL A 419 8.74 12.76 10.73
C VAL A 419 10.03 13.53 10.93
N GLY A 420 11.07 12.80 11.34
CA GLY A 420 12.45 13.30 11.41
C GLY A 420 13.24 12.84 10.18
N LEU A 421 14.04 13.75 9.65
CA LEU A 421 15.04 13.49 8.61
C LEU A 421 16.45 13.54 9.20
N GLY A 422 17.38 12.82 8.60
CA GLY A 422 18.79 12.84 9.01
C GLY A 422 19.67 12.00 8.10
N ALA A 423 20.97 12.29 8.07
CA ALA A 423 21.96 11.60 7.25
C ALA A 423 22.04 10.08 7.52
N THR A 424 21.51 9.63 8.64
CA THR A 424 21.43 8.21 9.02
C THR A 424 20.10 7.90 9.70
N ILE A 425 19.68 6.63 9.70
CA ILE A 425 18.45 6.22 10.39
C ILE A 425 18.50 6.57 11.90
N PRO A 426 19.60 6.35 12.64
CA PRO A 426 19.67 6.81 14.03
C PRO A 426 19.49 8.33 14.20
N ALA A 427 20.04 9.14 13.29
CA ALA A 427 19.87 10.60 13.34
C ALA A 427 18.43 11.02 13.04
N ALA A 428 17.82 10.43 12.01
CA ALA A 428 16.40 10.66 11.66
C ALA A 428 15.47 10.24 12.81
N ARG A 429 15.76 9.10 13.45
CA ARG A 429 15.02 8.62 14.62
C ARG A 429 15.14 9.60 15.80
N ALA A 430 16.34 10.05 16.10
CA ALA A 430 16.55 11.02 17.19
C ALA A 430 15.75 12.32 16.94
N ALA A 431 15.75 12.82 15.70
CA ALA A 431 14.98 14.01 15.33
C ALA A 431 13.45 13.78 15.46
N ALA A 432 12.96 12.61 15.02
CA ALA A 432 11.54 12.26 15.15
C ALA A 432 11.10 12.14 16.61
N GLU A 433 11.89 11.44 17.46
CA GLU A 433 11.60 11.26 18.88
C GLU A 433 11.65 12.59 19.65
N ASP A 434 12.69 13.42 19.42
CA ASP A 434 12.79 14.74 20.07
C ASP A 434 11.60 15.64 19.75
N ALA A 435 11.11 15.61 18.52
CA ALA A 435 9.93 16.36 18.13
C ALA A 435 8.63 15.73 18.69
N ALA A 436 8.51 14.39 18.65
CA ALA A 436 7.34 13.69 19.19
C ALA A 436 7.19 13.88 20.71
N ASP A 437 8.29 14.02 21.45
CA ASP A 437 8.29 14.31 22.90
C ASP A 437 7.68 15.68 23.24
N LYS A 438 7.63 16.61 22.28
CA LYS A 438 7.03 17.94 22.49
C LYS A 438 5.51 17.91 22.34
N VAL A 439 4.98 16.94 21.61
CA VAL A 439 3.54 16.82 21.36
C VAL A 439 2.88 16.00 22.45
N THR A 440 1.74 16.48 22.98
CA THR A 440 1.02 15.76 24.03
C THR A 440 -0.48 15.99 24.00
N TRP A 441 -1.23 14.98 24.43
CA TRP A 441 -2.64 15.02 24.83
C TRP A 441 -2.95 13.90 25.82
N SER A 442 -4.12 13.95 26.44
CA SER A 442 -4.52 12.95 27.43
C SER A 442 -4.64 11.55 26.82
N GLY A 443 -3.90 10.58 27.38
CA GLY A 443 -3.95 9.19 26.93
C GLY A 443 -3.35 8.93 25.54
N MET A 444 -2.47 9.81 25.07
CA MET A 444 -1.71 9.59 23.85
C MET A 444 -0.96 8.26 23.89
N GLN A 445 -0.98 7.54 22.79
CA GLN A 445 -0.25 6.28 22.60
C GLN A 445 0.77 6.44 21.48
N ARG A 446 1.98 5.97 21.68
CA ARG A 446 3.01 5.87 20.64
C ARG A 446 3.98 4.74 20.95
N ARG A 447 4.78 4.36 19.98
CA ARG A 447 5.95 3.49 20.16
C ARG A 447 7.20 4.35 20.31
N HIS A 448 8.15 3.83 21.12
CA HIS A 448 9.46 4.44 21.33
C HIS A 448 10.58 3.62 20.65
N ASP A 449 10.26 2.51 20.02
CA ASP A 449 11.22 1.59 19.40
C ASP A 449 11.20 1.62 17.86
N ILE A 450 10.48 2.57 17.23
CA ILE A 450 10.47 2.75 15.78
C ILE A 450 11.92 2.96 15.29
N ALA A 451 12.36 2.10 14.36
CA ALA A 451 13.73 2.09 13.85
C ALA A 451 14.86 1.94 14.92
N ALA A 452 14.54 1.47 16.13
CA ALA A 452 15.54 1.25 17.18
C ALA A 452 16.38 0.00 16.96
N LYS A 453 15.76 -1.06 16.41
CA LYS A 453 16.40 -2.33 16.09
C LYS A 453 16.49 -2.46 14.56
N LEU A 454 17.63 -2.07 14.01
CA LEU A 454 17.88 -2.22 12.59
C LEU A 454 18.38 -3.65 12.31
N PRO A 455 17.93 -4.29 11.22
CA PRO A 455 18.57 -5.50 10.76
C PRO A 455 20.04 -5.20 10.45
N ALA A 456 20.92 -6.18 10.68
CA ALA A 456 22.30 -6.07 10.22
C ALA A 456 22.25 -5.74 8.72
N ALA A 457 22.90 -4.64 8.30
CA ALA A 457 23.11 -4.40 6.89
C ALA A 457 23.65 -5.69 6.30
N ALA A 458 23.06 -6.19 5.21
CA ALA A 458 23.64 -7.28 4.47
C ALA A 458 25.10 -6.86 4.25
N ALA A 459 26.04 -7.58 4.88
CA ALA A 459 27.44 -7.23 4.83
C ALA A 459 27.74 -7.01 3.35
N ALA A 460 28.18 -5.80 3.00
CA ALA A 460 28.74 -5.54 1.68
C ALA A 460 29.96 -6.47 1.62
N SER A 461 29.73 -7.73 1.25
CA SER A 461 30.81 -8.64 0.88
C SER A 461 31.48 -7.94 -0.29
N ALA A 462 32.72 -7.55 -0.10
CA ALA A 462 33.62 -7.17 -1.15
C ALA A 462 33.89 -8.40 -2.06
N GLY A 463 32.88 -8.74 -2.80
CA GLY A 463 32.72 -9.76 -3.80
C GLY A 463 31.34 -9.57 -4.31
N SER A 464 31.18 -9.22 -5.59
CA SER A 464 29.87 -9.16 -6.24
C SER A 464 29.09 -10.37 -5.77
N PRO A 465 27.86 -10.20 -5.21
CA PRO A 465 27.02 -11.35 -4.98
C PRO A 465 26.91 -12.04 -6.35
N GLU A 466 27.24 -13.34 -6.38
CA GLU A 466 26.84 -14.12 -7.54
C GLU A 466 25.37 -13.83 -7.76
N PRO A 467 24.95 -13.48 -8.97
CA PRO A 467 23.53 -13.25 -9.24
C PRO A 467 22.83 -14.50 -8.71
N VAL A 468 21.88 -14.32 -7.80
CA VAL A 468 20.98 -15.39 -7.36
C VAL A 468 20.50 -15.99 -8.65
N SER A 469 20.97 -17.20 -8.96
CA SER A 469 20.91 -17.73 -10.32
C SER A 469 19.46 -17.74 -10.75
N GLU A 470 19.17 -17.30 -11.97
CA GLU A 470 17.82 -17.39 -12.59
C GLU A 470 17.21 -18.79 -12.40
N THR A 471 18.08 -19.81 -12.23
CA THR A 471 17.71 -21.18 -11.88
C THR A 471 17.08 -21.35 -10.51
N ALA A 472 17.42 -20.56 -9.48
CA ALA A 472 16.78 -20.68 -8.16
C ALA A 472 15.31 -20.23 -8.20
N TRP A 473 15.00 -19.21 -8.99
CA TRP A 473 13.62 -18.72 -9.19
C TRP A 473 12.84 -19.62 -10.15
N ALA A 474 13.47 -20.13 -11.22
CA ALA A 474 12.85 -21.05 -12.17
C ALA A 474 12.50 -22.41 -11.51
N THR A 475 13.33 -22.90 -10.59
CA THR A 475 13.08 -24.17 -9.89
C THR A 475 11.91 -24.06 -8.91
N ALA A 476 11.73 -22.91 -8.23
CA ALA A 476 10.59 -22.68 -7.36
C ALA A 476 9.27 -22.58 -8.12
N ALA A 477 9.27 -21.98 -9.31
CA ALA A 477 8.10 -21.92 -10.21
C ALA A 477 7.73 -23.31 -10.77
N ALA A 478 8.71 -24.15 -11.07
CA ALA A 478 8.49 -25.50 -11.59
C ALA A 478 7.86 -26.46 -10.56
N VAL A 479 8.20 -26.30 -9.27
CA VAL A 479 7.60 -27.12 -8.19
C VAL A 479 6.12 -26.76 -7.96
N GLN A 480 5.72 -25.52 -8.18
CA GLN A 480 4.29 -25.11 -8.06
C GLN A 480 3.44 -25.56 -9.24
N THR A 481 4.02 -25.69 -10.44
CA THR A 481 3.29 -26.18 -11.65
C THR A 481 3.10 -27.70 -11.66
N ALA A 482 3.99 -28.47 -11.02
CA ALA A 482 3.90 -29.93 -10.93
C ALA A 482 2.71 -30.41 -10.03
N SER A 483 2.19 -29.57 -9.16
CA SER A 483 1.03 -29.88 -8.30
C SER A 483 -0.34 -29.78 -9.01
N LYS A 484 -0.40 -29.36 -10.28
CA LYS A 484 -1.65 -29.15 -11.04
C LYS A 484 -1.90 -30.16 -12.16
N ALA A 485 -1.33 -31.38 -12.12
CA ALA A 485 -1.71 -32.41 -13.07
C ALA A 485 -3.10 -32.97 -12.72
N PRO A 486 -4.08 -32.97 -13.63
CA PRO A 486 -5.40 -33.55 -13.35
C PRO A 486 -5.26 -35.05 -13.24
N THR A 487 -5.76 -35.63 -12.16
CA THR A 487 -5.94 -37.07 -11.98
C THR A 487 -6.88 -37.60 -13.08
N LYS A 488 -6.33 -38.40 -13.98
CA LYS A 488 -7.07 -39.15 -14.99
C LYS A 488 -8.04 -40.11 -14.29
N ALA A 489 -9.32 -39.97 -14.56
CA ALA A 489 -10.33 -40.94 -14.17
C ALA A 489 -10.07 -42.29 -14.84
N PRO A 490 -10.29 -43.45 -14.17
CA PRO A 490 -10.10 -44.77 -14.79
C PRO A 490 -11.18 -45.01 -15.83
N GLY A 491 -10.73 -45.42 -17.04
CA GLY A 491 -11.58 -45.74 -18.15
C GLY A 491 -12.43 -46.98 -17.91
N GLY A 492 -13.73 -46.85 -18.09
CA GLY A 492 -14.65 -47.95 -18.22
C GLY A 492 -14.62 -48.51 -19.62
N SER A 493 -14.41 -49.82 -19.73
CA SER A 493 -14.34 -50.59 -20.95
C SER A 493 -15.73 -50.73 -21.61
N SER A 494 -15.68 -50.64 -22.92
CA SER A 494 -16.76 -50.91 -23.90
C SER A 494 -17.16 -52.35 -23.94
N ALA A 495 -18.44 -52.64 -24.12
CA ALA A 495 -18.88 -53.80 -24.94
C ALA A 495 -20.34 -53.62 -25.43
N GLY A 496 -20.50 -53.72 -26.77
CA GLY A 496 -21.62 -54.43 -27.38
C GLY A 496 -22.82 -53.62 -27.84
N SER A 497 -22.84 -53.27 -29.12
CA SER A 497 -24.07 -53.26 -29.96
C SER A 497 -24.56 -54.69 -30.21
N PRO A 498 -25.83 -54.96 -30.57
CA PRO A 498 -26.40 -54.51 -31.86
C PRO A 498 -27.94 -54.27 -31.96
N ARG A 499 -28.31 -53.47 -32.96
CA ARG A 499 -29.50 -53.51 -33.86
C ARG A 499 -30.83 -54.15 -33.43
N LYS A 500 -31.97 -53.42 -33.54
CA LYS A 500 -32.97 -53.53 -34.63
C LYS A 500 -34.30 -52.83 -34.30
N ASP A 501 -34.75 -52.06 -35.27
CA ASP A 501 -36.05 -51.95 -35.93
C ASP A 501 -37.33 -51.56 -35.16
N ALA A 502 -37.94 -50.51 -35.74
CA ALA A 502 -39.33 -50.36 -36.15
C ALA A 502 -40.44 -50.18 -35.11
N SER A 503 -40.97 -49.04 -35.04
CA SER A 503 -42.32 -48.60 -35.46
C SER A 503 -42.51 -47.12 -35.13
#